data_1383896390b6bfe21ca1d739ce8793cb
#
_entry.id   1383896390b6bfe21ca1d739ce8793cb
#
_cell.length_a   1.000
_cell.length_b   1.000
_cell.length_c   1.000
_cell.angle_alpha   90.00
_cell.angle_beta   90.00
_cell.angle_gamma   90.00
#
_symmetry.space_group_name_H-M   'P 1'
#
loop_
_entity.id
_entity.type
_entity.pdbx_description
1 polymer ?
#
loop_
_entity_poly.entity_id
_entity_poly.type
_entity_poly.pdbx_seq_one_letter_code
_entity_poly.pdbx_strand_id
1 'polypeptide(L)'
;TGASAKGKVGLLESAQNGTVLFDQINELSPENQALLLHFLQNKTITPIGSLKAREIHTRILAVSGRNLMEMIQEGSFRADLYYRICVASIYIPPLRERREEIPLFLSHFIRRFEEEQGWRGESHQISEDRMQKLCSLDWAGNLWEVENLALRISLAPQADQVVDDYLEQEKRCALSPSAVSSGSHQAEAVKPLKEALRDFEIQYIRHVVSQSGSLQSAARSLGIGYSTL
;
A
#
# COMPACT_ATOMS: atom_id res chain seq x y z
N THR A 1 -27.34 8.49 -4.61
CA THR A 1 -28.56 8.72 -5.30
C THR A 1 -28.25 9.38 -6.62
N GLY A 2 -28.19 8.88 -7.72
CA GLY A 2 -27.87 9.33 -9.07
C GLY A 2 -28.11 8.20 -10.06
N ALA A 3 -28.97 7.22 -9.68
CA ALA A 3 -29.35 6.13 -10.55
C ALA A 3 -30.24 6.71 -11.66
N SER A 4 -29.73 6.72 -12.89
CA SER A 4 -30.55 6.96 -14.07
C SER A 4 -31.68 5.94 -14.11
N ALA A 5 -32.89 6.35 -14.55
CA ALA A 5 -34.04 5.46 -14.72
C ALA A 5 -33.77 4.27 -15.68
N LYS A 6 -32.71 4.33 -16.48
CA LYS A 6 -32.25 3.26 -17.36
C LYS A 6 -31.25 2.30 -16.70
N GLY A 7 -30.87 2.51 -15.42
CA GLY A 7 -29.81 1.76 -14.75
C GLY A 7 -28.41 2.14 -15.28
N LYS A 8 -27.37 1.77 -14.54
CA LYS A 8 -25.98 1.89 -14.98
C LYS A 8 -25.46 0.49 -15.34
N VAL A 9 -24.85 0.38 -16.52
CA VAL A 9 -24.20 -0.87 -16.95
C VAL A 9 -23.11 -1.23 -15.94
N GLY A 10 -23.10 -2.47 -15.46
CA GLY A 10 -22.08 -2.96 -14.52
C GLY A 10 -20.74 -3.22 -15.21
N LEU A 11 -19.65 -3.22 -14.42
CA LEU A 11 -18.29 -3.44 -14.96
C LEU A 11 -18.14 -4.77 -15.69
N LEU A 12 -18.69 -5.86 -15.16
CA LEU A 12 -18.67 -7.17 -15.82
C LEU A 12 -19.44 -7.15 -17.15
N GLU A 13 -20.58 -6.46 -17.19
CA GLU A 13 -21.38 -6.32 -18.41
C GLU A 13 -20.66 -5.45 -19.45
N SER A 14 -20.00 -4.39 -19.04
CA SER A 14 -19.22 -3.51 -19.93
C SER A 14 -17.99 -4.21 -20.53
N ALA A 15 -17.50 -5.26 -19.88
CA ALA A 15 -16.34 -6.06 -20.30
C ALA A 15 -16.75 -7.29 -21.15
N GLN A 16 -17.97 -7.30 -21.71
CA GLN A 16 -18.40 -8.37 -22.61
C GLN A 16 -17.41 -8.58 -23.77
N ASN A 17 -16.97 -9.82 -23.95
CA ASN A 17 -15.94 -10.24 -24.91
C ASN A 17 -14.54 -9.63 -24.67
N GLY A 18 -14.34 -9.04 -23.51
CA GLY A 18 -13.07 -8.43 -23.08
C GLY A 18 -12.40 -9.21 -21.94
N THR A 19 -11.59 -8.48 -21.17
CA THR A 19 -10.87 -9.01 -20.01
C THR A 19 -11.19 -8.14 -18.78
N VAL A 20 -11.45 -8.80 -17.65
CA VAL A 20 -11.59 -8.16 -16.34
C VAL A 20 -10.42 -8.59 -15.47
N LEU A 21 -9.76 -7.62 -14.88
CA LEU A 21 -8.71 -7.80 -13.88
C LEU A 21 -9.31 -7.56 -12.49
N PHE A 22 -9.24 -8.58 -11.64
CA PHE A 22 -9.48 -8.45 -10.19
C PHE A 22 -8.16 -8.23 -9.51
N ASP A 23 -7.89 -7.00 -9.13
CA ASP A 23 -6.75 -6.67 -8.30
C ASP A 23 -7.06 -6.91 -6.83
N GLN A 24 -6.10 -7.43 -6.06
CA GLN A 24 -6.25 -7.76 -4.64
C GLN A 24 -7.46 -8.68 -4.36
N ILE A 25 -7.57 -9.80 -5.10
CA ILE A 25 -8.69 -10.74 -4.94
C ILE A 25 -8.78 -11.32 -3.52
N ASN A 26 -7.67 -11.32 -2.78
CA ASN A 26 -7.59 -11.71 -1.37
C ASN A 26 -8.40 -10.81 -0.43
N GLU A 27 -8.78 -9.59 -0.86
CA GLU A 27 -9.57 -8.65 -0.05
C GLU A 27 -11.08 -8.79 -0.24
N LEU A 28 -11.52 -9.70 -1.10
CA LEU A 28 -12.95 -9.94 -1.29
C LEU A 28 -13.61 -10.47 -0.03
N SER A 29 -14.73 -9.85 0.35
CA SER A 29 -15.58 -10.39 1.43
C SER A 29 -16.13 -11.78 1.08
N PRO A 30 -16.48 -12.63 2.06
CA PRO A 30 -17.04 -13.96 1.80
C PRO A 30 -18.25 -13.96 0.87
N GLU A 31 -19.12 -12.94 0.97
CA GLU A 31 -20.27 -12.75 0.12
C GLU A 31 -19.86 -12.49 -1.34
N ASN A 32 -18.86 -11.62 -1.54
CA ASN A 32 -18.36 -11.32 -2.88
C ASN A 32 -17.60 -12.50 -3.49
N GLN A 33 -16.89 -13.30 -2.67
CA GLN A 33 -16.30 -14.56 -3.13
C GLN A 33 -17.38 -15.53 -3.66
N ALA A 34 -18.52 -15.65 -2.97
CA ALA A 34 -19.62 -16.49 -3.42
C ALA A 34 -20.26 -15.97 -4.72
N LEU A 35 -20.45 -14.65 -4.85
CA LEU A 35 -20.97 -14.05 -6.07
C LEU A 35 -20.03 -14.24 -7.27
N LEU A 36 -18.72 -14.08 -7.04
CA LEU A 36 -17.73 -14.30 -8.09
C LEU A 36 -17.70 -15.77 -8.52
N LEU A 37 -17.76 -16.70 -7.57
CA LEU A 37 -17.83 -18.14 -7.87
C LEU A 37 -19.05 -18.45 -8.73
N HIS A 38 -20.24 -17.94 -8.36
CA HIS A 38 -21.47 -18.12 -9.14
C HIS A 38 -21.30 -17.60 -10.57
N PHE A 39 -20.72 -16.40 -10.72
CA PHE A 39 -20.43 -15.84 -12.06
C PHE A 39 -19.45 -16.73 -12.86
N LEU A 40 -18.37 -17.22 -12.24
CA LEU A 40 -17.40 -18.07 -12.92
C LEU A 40 -18.00 -19.41 -13.37
N GLN A 41 -18.97 -19.95 -12.61
CA GLN A 41 -19.64 -21.20 -12.92
C GLN A 41 -20.67 -21.04 -14.05
N ASN A 42 -21.54 -20.04 -13.94
CA ASN A 42 -22.72 -19.90 -14.79
C ASN A 42 -22.54 -18.91 -15.96
N LYS A 43 -21.50 -18.08 -15.91
CA LYS A 43 -21.24 -16.99 -16.86
C LYS A 43 -22.40 -16.00 -16.98
N THR A 44 -23.22 -15.89 -15.91
CA THR A 44 -24.39 -15.02 -15.88
C THR A 44 -24.31 -14.02 -14.74
N ILE A 45 -24.86 -12.85 -14.99
CA ILE A 45 -25.08 -11.80 -13.97
C ILE A 45 -26.56 -11.41 -13.95
N THR A 46 -27.04 -10.99 -12.80
CA THR A 46 -28.36 -10.39 -12.67
C THR A 46 -28.19 -8.93 -12.27
N PRO A 47 -28.47 -7.97 -13.17
CA PRO A 47 -28.37 -6.56 -12.85
C PRO A 47 -29.29 -6.17 -11.69
N ILE A 48 -28.83 -5.24 -10.84
CA ILE A 48 -29.64 -4.74 -9.73
C ILE A 48 -30.95 -4.17 -10.25
N GLY A 49 -32.09 -4.65 -9.69
CA GLY A 49 -33.42 -4.25 -10.11
C GLY A 49 -33.95 -5.03 -11.32
N SER A 50 -33.26 -6.03 -11.83
CA SER A 50 -33.71 -6.92 -12.91
C SER A 50 -33.89 -8.33 -12.39
N LEU A 51 -34.92 -9.03 -12.88
CA LEU A 51 -35.11 -10.46 -12.66
C LEU A 51 -34.50 -11.32 -13.78
N LYS A 52 -34.01 -10.68 -14.85
CA LYS A 52 -33.47 -11.38 -16.01
C LYS A 52 -31.95 -11.49 -15.88
N ALA A 53 -31.45 -12.73 -15.83
CA ALA A 53 -30.04 -13.02 -15.95
C ALA A 53 -29.55 -12.69 -17.38
N ARG A 54 -28.32 -12.21 -17.48
CA ARG A 54 -27.59 -11.93 -18.73
C ARG A 54 -26.33 -12.76 -18.79
N GLU A 55 -26.10 -13.40 -19.90
CA GLU A 55 -24.87 -14.15 -20.12
C GLU A 55 -23.73 -13.22 -20.49
N ILE A 56 -22.58 -13.39 -19.84
CA ILE A 56 -21.39 -12.57 -20.01
C ILE A 56 -20.19 -13.47 -20.32
N HIS A 57 -19.61 -13.26 -21.48
CA HIS A 57 -18.37 -13.90 -21.89
C HIS A 57 -17.23 -12.94 -21.70
N THR A 58 -16.40 -13.17 -20.68
CA THR A 58 -15.23 -12.35 -20.40
C THR A 58 -14.10 -13.21 -19.87
N ARG A 59 -12.87 -12.83 -20.19
CA ARG A 59 -11.66 -13.40 -19.59
C ARG A 59 -11.46 -12.79 -18.21
N ILE A 60 -11.13 -13.64 -17.23
CA ILE A 60 -10.84 -13.21 -15.87
C ILE A 60 -9.33 -13.36 -15.61
N LEU A 61 -8.73 -12.28 -15.11
CA LEU A 61 -7.41 -12.27 -14.50
C LEU A 61 -7.58 -11.88 -13.04
N ALA A 62 -6.84 -12.51 -12.15
CA ALA A 62 -6.87 -12.21 -10.73
C ALA A 62 -5.43 -12.02 -10.21
N VAL A 63 -5.24 -11.00 -9.40
CA VAL A 63 -3.98 -10.70 -8.72
C VAL A 63 -4.21 -10.77 -7.22
N SER A 64 -3.28 -11.38 -6.49
CA SER A 64 -3.31 -11.47 -5.04
C SER A 64 -1.96 -11.06 -4.47
N GLY A 65 -1.98 -10.21 -3.45
CA GLY A 65 -0.79 -9.85 -2.66
C GLY A 65 -0.47 -10.87 -1.56
N ARG A 66 -1.39 -11.83 -1.30
CA ARG A 66 -1.23 -12.89 -0.30
C ARG A 66 -1.31 -14.27 -0.94
N ASN A 67 -0.72 -15.24 -0.27
CA ASN A 67 -0.87 -16.64 -0.67
C ASN A 67 -2.30 -17.12 -0.40
N LEU A 68 -3.06 -17.38 -1.46
CA LEU A 68 -4.45 -17.82 -1.34
C LEU A 68 -4.60 -19.20 -0.69
N MET A 69 -3.59 -20.07 -0.79
CA MET A 69 -3.62 -21.38 -0.13
C MET A 69 -3.52 -21.24 1.40
N GLU A 70 -2.71 -20.33 1.90
CA GLU A 70 -2.65 -20.00 3.33
C GLU A 70 -3.99 -19.43 3.80
N MET A 71 -4.59 -18.53 3.03
CA MET A 71 -5.91 -17.96 3.35
C MET A 71 -7.04 -19.01 3.35
N ILE A 72 -6.94 -20.06 2.54
CA ILE A 72 -7.87 -21.21 2.61
C ILE A 72 -7.72 -21.96 3.93
N GLN A 73 -6.49 -22.19 4.40
CA GLN A 73 -6.23 -22.83 5.68
C GLN A 73 -6.73 -21.98 6.86
N GLU A 74 -6.60 -20.66 6.76
CA GLU A 74 -7.15 -19.68 7.72
C GLU A 74 -8.69 -19.58 7.65
N GLY A 75 -9.34 -20.16 6.65
CA GLY A 75 -10.78 -20.03 6.43
C GLY A 75 -11.26 -18.70 5.90
N SER A 76 -10.34 -17.80 5.50
CA SER A 76 -10.64 -16.46 4.99
C SER A 76 -10.86 -16.43 3.46
N PHE A 77 -10.48 -17.48 2.74
CA PHE A 77 -10.72 -17.62 1.30
C PHE A 77 -11.33 -18.99 0.96
N ARG A 78 -12.27 -19.03 0.02
CA ARG A 78 -12.97 -20.24 -0.38
C ARG A 78 -12.12 -21.12 -1.30
N ALA A 79 -11.99 -22.39 -0.95
CA ALA A 79 -11.26 -23.38 -1.77
C ALA A 79 -11.88 -23.58 -3.16
N ASP A 80 -13.22 -23.61 -3.25
CA ASP A 80 -13.92 -23.79 -4.53
C ASP A 80 -13.70 -22.63 -5.50
N LEU A 81 -13.64 -21.38 -4.99
CA LEU A 81 -13.27 -20.22 -5.78
C LEU A 81 -11.82 -20.29 -6.25
N TYR A 82 -10.90 -20.66 -5.36
CA TYR A 82 -9.48 -20.82 -5.71
C TYR A 82 -9.31 -21.77 -6.90
N TYR A 83 -9.84 -22.99 -6.82
CA TYR A 83 -9.71 -23.96 -7.91
C TYR A 83 -10.39 -23.55 -9.21
N ARG A 84 -11.33 -22.62 -9.16
CA ARG A 84 -11.99 -22.08 -10.36
C ARG A 84 -11.18 -20.98 -11.04
N ILE A 85 -10.40 -20.21 -10.27
CA ILE A 85 -9.56 -19.11 -10.77
C ILE A 85 -8.17 -19.60 -11.16
N CYS A 86 -7.56 -20.44 -10.33
CA CYS A 86 -6.18 -20.92 -10.50
C CYS A 86 -6.06 -22.04 -11.53
N VAL A 87 -6.51 -21.80 -12.76
CA VAL A 87 -6.26 -22.69 -13.90
C VAL A 87 -4.81 -22.58 -14.39
N ALA A 88 -4.27 -21.36 -14.37
CA ALA A 88 -2.88 -21.06 -14.61
C ALA A 88 -2.44 -19.98 -13.64
N SER A 89 -1.31 -20.20 -12.97
CA SER A 89 -0.74 -19.26 -12.00
C SER A 89 0.64 -18.81 -12.44
N ILE A 90 0.91 -17.51 -12.23
CA ILE A 90 2.23 -16.91 -12.41
C ILE A 90 2.65 -16.37 -11.05
N TYR A 91 3.77 -16.87 -10.54
CA TYR A 91 4.39 -16.32 -9.34
C TYR A 91 5.38 -15.23 -9.72
N ILE A 92 5.21 -14.04 -9.14
CA ILE A 92 6.14 -12.92 -9.28
C ILE A 92 6.93 -12.85 -7.97
N PRO A 93 8.24 -13.17 -7.98
CA PRO A 93 9.03 -13.15 -6.76
C PRO A 93 9.17 -11.71 -6.24
N PRO A 94 9.20 -11.52 -4.91
CA PRO A 94 9.49 -10.22 -4.32
C PRO A 94 10.92 -9.77 -4.63
N LEU A 95 11.19 -8.48 -4.51
CA LEU A 95 12.47 -7.89 -4.91
C LEU A 95 13.66 -8.46 -4.14
N ARG A 96 13.48 -8.85 -2.88
CA ARG A 96 14.52 -9.53 -2.07
C ARG A 96 15.01 -10.85 -2.66
N GLU A 97 14.23 -11.50 -3.54
CA GLU A 97 14.59 -12.75 -4.23
C GLU A 97 15.24 -12.52 -5.61
N ARG A 98 15.27 -11.25 -6.09
CA ARG A 98 15.86 -10.83 -7.38
C ARG A 98 16.68 -9.55 -7.22
N ARG A 99 17.58 -9.56 -6.25
CA ARG A 99 18.38 -8.40 -5.85
C ARG A 99 19.28 -7.84 -6.95
N GLU A 100 19.70 -8.68 -7.89
CA GLU A 100 20.46 -8.30 -9.08
C GLU A 100 19.71 -7.35 -10.02
N GLU A 101 18.38 -7.30 -9.93
CA GLU A 101 17.58 -6.38 -10.75
C GLU A 101 17.44 -4.98 -10.14
N ILE A 102 17.80 -4.78 -8.87
CA ILE A 102 17.66 -3.49 -8.17
C ILE A 102 18.36 -2.35 -8.91
N PRO A 103 19.63 -2.48 -9.37
CA PRO A 103 20.30 -1.43 -10.11
C PRO A 103 19.56 -1.04 -11.41
N LEU A 104 18.97 -2.02 -12.08
CA LEU A 104 18.20 -1.81 -13.30
C LEU A 104 16.93 -1.02 -13.01
N PHE A 105 16.17 -1.39 -11.98
CA PHE A 105 14.96 -0.66 -11.60
C PHE A 105 15.27 0.76 -11.12
N LEU A 106 16.28 0.95 -10.29
CA LEU A 106 16.68 2.28 -9.84
C LEU A 106 17.04 3.18 -11.02
N SER A 107 17.92 2.72 -11.92
CA SER A 107 18.32 3.51 -13.08
C SER A 107 17.13 3.82 -14.02
N HIS A 108 16.21 2.85 -14.18
CA HIS A 108 15.00 3.06 -14.98
C HIS A 108 14.09 4.14 -14.39
N PHE A 109 13.81 4.06 -13.09
CA PHE A 109 12.92 5.04 -12.42
C PHE A 109 13.56 6.43 -12.33
N ILE A 110 14.87 6.51 -11.99
CA ILE A 110 15.58 7.79 -11.97
C ILE A 110 15.46 8.47 -13.34
N ARG A 111 15.81 7.76 -14.41
CA ARG A 111 15.76 8.28 -15.76
C ARG A 111 14.34 8.73 -16.15
N ARG A 112 13.31 7.93 -15.82
CA ARG A 112 11.91 8.28 -16.07
C ARG A 112 11.53 9.60 -15.39
N PHE A 113 11.89 9.78 -14.11
CA PHE A 113 11.58 11.00 -13.37
C PHE A 113 12.37 12.21 -13.87
N GLU A 114 13.64 12.01 -14.25
CA GLU A 114 14.45 13.07 -14.87
C GLU A 114 13.82 13.55 -16.19
N GLU A 115 13.36 12.63 -17.04
CA GLU A 115 12.67 12.94 -18.29
C GLU A 115 11.34 13.69 -18.04
N GLU A 116 10.53 13.23 -17.07
CA GLU A 116 9.27 13.87 -16.68
C GLU A 116 9.46 15.29 -16.15
N GLN A 117 10.57 15.56 -15.46
CA GLN A 117 10.92 16.88 -14.92
C GLN A 117 11.64 17.80 -15.93
N GLY A 118 11.94 17.29 -17.11
CA GLY A 118 12.68 18.03 -18.13
C GLY A 118 14.15 18.25 -17.77
N TRP A 119 14.74 17.37 -16.99
CA TRP A 119 16.15 17.40 -16.61
C TRP A 119 17.04 17.35 -17.86
N ARG A 120 18.02 18.24 -17.94
CA ARG A 120 18.94 18.36 -19.10
C ARG A 120 20.40 18.10 -18.71
N GLY A 121 20.67 17.76 -17.47
CA GLY A 121 21.99 17.41 -16.97
C GLY A 121 22.37 15.95 -17.23
N GLU A 122 23.52 15.55 -16.72
CA GLU A 122 23.87 14.13 -16.64
C GLU A 122 22.95 13.44 -15.66
N SER A 123 22.57 12.19 -15.95
CA SER A 123 21.72 11.39 -15.06
C SER A 123 22.39 11.18 -13.70
N HIS A 124 21.59 11.20 -12.63
CA HIS A 124 22.09 10.97 -11.29
C HIS A 124 22.68 9.57 -11.18
N GLN A 125 23.96 9.50 -10.86
CA GLN A 125 24.68 8.24 -10.66
C GLN A 125 24.85 7.95 -9.18
N ILE A 126 24.69 6.68 -8.83
CA ILE A 126 24.89 6.15 -7.48
C ILE A 126 26.24 5.43 -7.49
N SER A 127 27.09 5.71 -6.52
CA SER A 127 28.40 5.03 -6.39
C SER A 127 28.22 3.53 -6.15
N GLU A 128 29.16 2.73 -6.65
CA GLU A 128 29.07 1.26 -6.62
C GLU A 128 28.96 0.69 -5.20
N ASP A 129 29.68 1.27 -4.25
CA ASP A 129 29.62 0.88 -2.82
C ASP A 129 28.20 1.04 -2.25
N ARG A 130 27.52 2.16 -2.57
CA ARG A 130 26.15 2.42 -2.15
C ARG A 130 25.14 1.51 -2.84
N MET A 131 25.35 1.27 -4.14
CA MET A 131 24.51 0.34 -4.89
C MET A 131 24.56 -1.07 -4.31
N GLN A 132 25.76 -1.55 -3.91
CA GLN A 132 25.90 -2.85 -3.25
C GLN A 132 25.14 -2.91 -1.92
N LYS A 133 25.19 -1.82 -1.12
CA LYS A 133 24.41 -1.73 0.13
C LYS A 133 22.91 -1.76 -0.14
N LEU A 134 22.43 -1.04 -1.14
CA LEU A 134 21.00 -1.08 -1.55
C LEU A 134 20.59 -2.48 -1.98
N CYS A 135 21.42 -3.20 -2.74
CA CYS A 135 21.14 -4.59 -3.13
C CYS A 135 21.06 -5.55 -1.94
N SER A 136 21.65 -5.20 -0.79
CA SER A 136 21.59 -6.05 0.42
C SER A 136 20.33 -5.86 1.26
N LEU A 137 19.52 -4.84 1.00
CA LEU A 137 18.27 -4.57 1.73
C LEU A 137 17.17 -5.56 1.37
N ASP A 138 16.17 -5.67 2.25
CA ASP A 138 15.05 -6.60 2.05
C ASP A 138 13.90 -6.02 1.21
N TRP A 139 13.85 -4.69 1.05
CA TRP A 139 12.87 -4.01 0.20
C TRP A 139 11.43 -4.46 0.49
N ALA A 140 10.99 -4.27 1.73
CA ALA A 140 9.65 -4.70 2.16
C ALA A 140 8.52 -4.12 1.29
N GLY A 141 8.68 -2.89 0.81
CA GLY A 141 7.77 -2.21 -0.11
C GLY A 141 8.00 -2.58 -1.59
N ASN A 142 8.93 -3.50 -1.89
CA ASN A 142 9.23 -3.95 -3.25
C ASN A 142 9.54 -2.77 -4.21
N LEU A 143 8.98 -2.80 -5.42
CA LEU A 143 9.21 -1.77 -6.44
C LEU A 143 8.69 -0.38 -6.03
N TRP A 144 7.65 -0.29 -5.20
CA TRP A 144 7.16 1.00 -4.70
C TRP A 144 8.21 1.74 -3.86
N GLU A 145 8.97 0.99 -3.09
CA GLU A 145 10.03 1.54 -2.27
C GLU A 145 11.21 2.00 -3.11
N VAL A 146 11.59 1.21 -4.12
CA VAL A 146 12.61 1.57 -5.12
C VAL A 146 12.21 2.83 -5.91
N GLU A 147 10.96 2.90 -6.35
CA GLU A 147 10.42 4.05 -7.07
C GLU A 147 10.44 5.32 -6.22
N ASN A 148 10.06 5.22 -4.94
CA ASN A 148 10.13 6.35 -4.01
C ASN A 148 11.57 6.83 -3.77
N LEU A 149 12.53 5.90 -3.63
CA LEU A 149 13.93 6.27 -3.50
C LEU A 149 14.45 6.94 -4.79
N ALA A 150 14.11 6.39 -5.95
CA ALA A 150 14.47 6.96 -7.24
C ALA A 150 13.94 8.38 -7.44
N LEU A 151 12.69 8.63 -7.01
CA LEU A 151 12.10 9.98 -7.05
C LEU A 151 12.88 10.94 -6.15
N ARG A 152 13.25 10.53 -4.92
CA ARG A 152 14.07 11.37 -4.03
C ARG A 152 15.42 11.70 -4.65
N ILE A 153 16.06 10.73 -5.30
CA ILE A 153 17.34 10.90 -5.97
C ILE A 153 17.21 11.91 -7.13
N SER A 154 16.18 11.78 -7.96
CA SER A 154 15.97 12.67 -9.11
C SER A 154 15.68 14.12 -8.74
N LEU A 155 15.24 14.37 -7.49
CA LEU A 155 14.95 15.72 -6.97
C LEU A 155 16.14 16.34 -6.23
N ALA A 156 17.17 15.57 -5.91
CA ALA A 156 18.28 16.03 -5.07
C ALA A 156 19.50 16.39 -5.91
N PRO A 157 20.31 17.36 -5.48
CA PRO A 157 21.54 17.71 -6.19
C PRO A 157 22.64 16.65 -6.12
N GLN A 158 22.57 15.73 -5.14
CA GLN A 158 23.56 14.68 -4.90
C GLN A 158 22.87 13.35 -4.57
N ALA A 159 22.92 12.41 -5.51
CA ALA A 159 22.33 11.08 -5.37
C ALA A 159 22.88 10.30 -4.16
N ASP A 160 24.17 10.32 -4.00
CA ASP A 160 24.88 9.57 -2.94
C ASP A 160 24.46 9.98 -1.52
N GLN A 161 24.17 11.26 -1.29
CA GLN A 161 23.70 11.73 0.00
C GLN A 161 22.30 11.20 0.34
N VAL A 162 21.41 11.21 -0.65
CA VAL A 162 20.05 10.66 -0.48
C VAL A 162 20.09 9.18 -0.14
N VAL A 163 21.00 8.43 -0.79
CA VAL A 163 21.19 7.01 -0.50
C VAL A 163 21.73 6.79 0.89
N ASP A 164 22.71 7.60 1.34
CA ASP A 164 23.25 7.49 2.71
C ASP A 164 22.16 7.76 3.76
N ASP A 165 21.35 8.81 3.58
CA ASP A 165 20.24 9.16 4.46
C ASP A 165 19.19 8.03 4.51
N TYR A 166 18.89 7.43 3.36
CA TYR A 166 17.97 6.30 3.25
C TYR A 166 18.50 5.06 3.99
N LEU A 167 19.78 4.70 3.79
CA LEU A 167 20.42 3.57 4.47
C LEU A 167 20.49 3.76 6.00
N GLU A 168 20.67 5.00 6.47
CA GLU A 168 20.62 5.30 7.90
C GLU A 168 19.20 5.16 8.46
N GLN A 169 18.18 5.58 7.71
CA GLN A 169 16.79 5.42 8.09
C GLN A 169 16.42 3.94 8.23
N GLU A 170 16.82 3.10 7.27
CA GLU A 170 16.60 1.65 7.32
C GLU A 170 17.27 1.00 8.53
N LYS A 171 18.51 1.39 8.86
CA LYS A 171 19.19 0.90 10.06
C LYS A 171 18.46 1.27 11.35
N ARG A 172 17.91 2.49 11.44
CA ARG A 172 17.11 2.93 12.60
C ARG A 172 15.81 2.13 12.73
N CYS A 173 15.12 1.88 11.63
CA CYS A 173 13.94 1.04 11.62
C CYS A 173 14.25 -0.41 12.04
N ALA A 174 15.35 -0.98 11.57
CA ALA A 174 15.78 -2.33 11.93
C ALA A 174 16.17 -2.47 13.42
N LEU A 175 16.73 -1.39 14.03
CA LEU A 175 17.09 -1.36 15.44
C LEU A 175 15.90 -1.08 16.38
N SER A 176 14.76 -0.67 15.84
CA SER A 176 13.52 -0.45 16.59
C SER A 176 12.40 -1.34 16.06
N PRO A 177 12.40 -2.64 16.37
CA PRO A 177 11.38 -3.57 15.84
C PRO A 177 9.95 -3.29 16.30
N SER A 178 9.73 -2.26 17.13
CA SER A 178 8.43 -1.91 17.70
C SER A 178 7.69 -0.79 16.95
N ALA A 179 8.23 -0.20 15.87
CA ALA A 179 7.65 1.00 15.26
C ALA A 179 7.08 0.83 13.85
N VAL A 180 7.30 -0.30 13.16
CA VAL A 180 6.81 -0.53 11.78
C VAL A 180 6.17 -1.92 11.64
N SER A 181 5.52 -2.42 12.68
CA SER A 181 4.50 -3.41 12.46
C SER A 181 3.21 -2.68 12.12
N SER A 182 2.90 -2.66 10.83
CA SER A 182 1.56 -2.54 10.26
C SER A 182 0.65 -1.61 11.05
N GLY A 183 0.03 -0.66 10.38
CA GLY A 183 -1.19 -0.03 10.88
C GLY A 183 -2.34 -1.04 11.17
N SER A 184 -2.02 -2.13 11.88
CA SER A 184 -2.94 -2.74 12.82
C SER A 184 -2.96 -1.76 13.99
N HIS A 185 -3.91 -0.84 14.03
CA HIS A 185 -4.48 -0.49 15.29
C HIS A 185 -4.66 -1.81 16.05
N GLN A 186 -3.70 -2.14 16.95
CA GLN A 186 -4.06 -2.96 18.08
C GLN A 186 -5.32 -2.29 18.59
N ALA A 187 -6.40 -3.04 18.64
CA ALA A 187 -7.63 -2.62 19.25
C ALA A 187 -7.32 -2.36 20.75
N GLU A 188 -6.66 -1.23 21.03
CA GLU A 188 -6.86 -0.57 22.30
C GLU A 188 -8.37 -0.37 22.34
N ALA A 189 -8.97 -0.90 23.38
CA ALA A 189 -10.41 -0.81 23.61
C ALA A 189 -10.85 0.58 23.20
N VAL A 190 -11.79 0.68 22.25
CA VAL A 190 -12.25 1.95 21.68
C VAL A 190 -12.69 2.82 22.86
N LYS A 191 -11.84 3.75 23.25
CA LYS A 191 -12.13 4.70 24.33
C LYS A 191 -13.14 5.71 23.80
N PRO A 192 -14.07 6.17 24.62
CA PRO A 192 -14.93 7.28 24.26
C PRO A 192 -14.09 8.46 23.78
N LEU A 193 -14.54 9.15 22.71
CA LEU A 193 -13.80 10.26 22.09
C LEU A 193 -13.28 11.30 23.11
N LYS A 194 -14.07 11.60 24.14
CA LYS A 194 -13.68 12.53 25.22
C LYS A 194 -12.46 12.05 26.02
N GLU A 195 -12.34 10.76 26.27
CA GLU A 195 -11.19 10.18 26.98
C GLU A 195 -9.95 10.17 26.08
N ALA A 196 -10.10 9.79 24.82
CA ALA A 196 -9.02 9.81 23.85
C ALA A 196 -8.45 11.21 23.61
N LEU A 197 -9.31 12.22 23.51
CA LEU A 197 -8.91 13.63 23.41
C LEU A 197 -8.16 14.10 24.66
N ARG A 198 -8.65 13.74 25.85
CA ARG A 198 -8.00 14.10 27.11
C ARG A 198 -6.63 13.45 27.27
N ASP A 199 -6.50 12.17 26.89
CA ASP A 199 -5.21 11.47 26.91
C ASP A 199 -4.22 12.13 25.95
N PHE A 200 -4.68 12.51 24.75
CA PHE A 200 -3.87 13.24 23.77
C PHE A 200 -3.46 14.63 24.28
N GLU A 201 -4.37 15.39 24.85
CA GLU A 201 -4.08 16.71 25.44
C GLU A 201 -2.99 16.61 26.52
N ILE A 202 -3.12 15.64 27.43
CA ILE A 202 -2.14 15.43 28.50
C ILE A 202 -0.77 15.07 27.93
N GLN A 203 -0.70 14.18 26.93
CA GLN A 203 0.55 13.80 26.28
C GLN A 203 1.19 14.99 25.55
N TYR A 204 0.40 15.78 24.85
CA TYR A 204 0.86 16.96 24.12
C TYR A 204 1.39 18.04 25.07
N ILE A 205 0.67 18.33 26.17
CA ILE A 205 1.11 19.25 27.19
C ILE A 205 2.44 18.79 27.81
N ARG A 206 2.57 17.52 28.20
CA ARG A 206 3.82 16.97 28.75
C ARG A 206 4.98 17.11 27.76
N HIS A 207 4.73 16.86 26.47
CA HIS A 207 5.75 16.99 25.43
C HIS A 207 6.21 18.45 25.30
N VAL A 208 5.31 19.43 25.27
CA VAL A 208 5.65 20.85 25.19
C VAL A 208 6.36 21.33 26.47
N VAL A 209 5.94 20.87 27.64
CA VAL A 209 6.59 21.19 28.91
C VAL A 209 8.02 20.63 28.95
N SER A 210 8.25 19.41 28.45
CA SER A 210 9.60 18.82 28.43
C SER A 210 10.57 19.53 27.46
N GLN A 211 10.05 20.16 26.41
CA GLN A 211 10.83 20.95 25.46
C GLN A 211 11.01 22.42 25.88
N SER A 212 10.16 22.91 26.75
CA SER A 212 10.19 24.30 27.21
C SER A 212 11.00 24.42 28.49
N GLY A 213 12.02 25.26 28.54
CA GLY A 213 12.87 25.45 29.72
C GLY A 213 12.15 25.99 30.98
N SER A 214 10.86 26.35 30.89
CA SER A 214 10.03 26.74 32.02
C SER A 214 8.54 26.55 31.74
N LEU A 215 7.73 26.34 32.80
CA LEU A 215 6.26 26.22 32.71
C LEU A 215 5.61 27.47 32.13
N GLN A 216 6.17 28.64 32.38
CA GLN A 216 5.63 29.91 31.81
C GLN A 216 5.84 29.97 30.29
N SER A 217 6.98 29.47 29.80
CA SER A 217 7.27 29.37 28.36
C SER A 217 6.32 28.36 27.71
N ALA A 218 6.10 27.21 28.33
CA ALA A 218 5.17 26.19 27.85
C ALA A 218 3.72 26.70 27.75
N ALA A 219 3.23 27.39 28.79
CA ALA A 219 1.88 27.97 28.78
C ALA A 219 1.70 28.99 27.64
N ARG A 220 2.72 29.80 27.38
CA ARG A 220 2.72 30.79 26.30
C ARG A 220 2.70 30.11 24.92
N SER A 221 3.48 29.05 24.75
CA SER A 221 3.51 28.26 23.49
C SER A 221 2.21 27.50 23.22
N LEU A 222 1.53 27.05 24.26
CA LEU A 222 0.22 26.38 24.21
C LEU A 222 -0.97 27.35 24.08
N GLY A 223 -0.75 28.67 24.26
CA GLY A 223 -1.80 29.66 24.19
C GLY A 223 -2.82 29.56 25.35
N ILE A 224 -2.43 28.97 26.51
CA ILE A 224 -3.27 28.76 27.67
C ILE A 224 -2.76 29.55 28.89
N GLY A 225 -3.65 29.83 29.85
CA GLY A 225 -3.25 30.48 31.09
C GLY A 225 -2.36 29.58 31.95
N TYR A 226 -1.39 30.17 32.67
CA TYR A 226 -0.49 29.42 33.57
C TYR A 226 -1.24 28.61 34.63
N SER A 227 -2.43 29.06 35.06
CA SER A 227 -3.28 28.35 36.01
C SER A 227 -4.04 27.15 35.41
N THR A 228 -3.98 26.98 34.11
CA THR A 228 -4.68 25.91 33.36
C THR A 228 -3.74 24.78 32.97
N LEU A 229 -2.44 24.99 33.11
CA LEU A 229 -1.38 24.04 32.84
C LEU A 229 -1.11 23.14 34.04
#